data_6fa4dbccbf26c4d55757a48da94c2711
#
_entry.id   6fa4dbccbf26c4d55757a48da94c2711
#
_cell.length_a   1.000
_cell.length_b   1.000
_cell.length_c   1.000
_cell.angle_alpha   90.00
_cell.angle_beta   90.00
_cell.angle_gamma   90.00
#
_symmetry.space_group_name_H-M   'P 1'
#
loop_
_entity.id
_entity.type
_entity.pdbx_description
1 polymer ?
#
loop_
_entity_poly.entity_id
_entity_poly.type
_entity_poly.pdbx_seq_one_letter_code
_entity_poly.pdbx_strand_id
1 'polypeptide(L)'
;MSDLWLDRFTQHLTTERGVSPYTVRNYSQILTEFFRWHQAERGQAPIWRSLHRDDFRAYLRSLGRQQLSRAAIQLRFSALRTFYKFLVRRGELDSSPVRNLNLPKREQRLPRFLTREQMEALLQAPLRENWSEPNVPGRAARGKRTGRPVDPAAPVRDLAILETIYSCGLRIGELCGLRVEDIHWQEQLVRVRGKGRKERVVPIGEPAL
;
A
#
# COMPACT_ATOMS: atom_id res chain seq x y z
N MET A 1 -8.90 -4.45 24.11
CA MET A 1 -10.26 -3.89 24.07
C MET A 1 -10.54 -3.47 22.64
N SER A 2 -11.59 -4.02 22.03
CA SER A 2 -12.07 -3.54 20.73
C SER A 2 -12.92 -2.29 20.95
N ASP A 3 -12.69 -1.27 20.15
CA ASP A 3 -13.53 -0.06 20.16
C ASP A 3 -14.73 -0.29 19.23
N LEU A 4 -15.94 -0.19 19.76
CA LEU A 4 -17.19 -0.45 19.05
C LEU A 4 -17.30 0.35 17.73
N TRP A 5 -16.80 1.59 17.71
CA TRP A 5 -16.87 2.44 16.51
C TRP A 5 -15.86 2.03 15.45
N LEU A 6 -14.68 1.54 15.86
CA LEU A 6 -13.68 1.00 14.92
C LEU A 6 -14.20 -0.30 14.28
N ASP A 7 -14.85 -1.16 15.06
CA ASP A 7 -15.42 -2.41 14.56
C ASP A 7 -16.56 -2.13 13.56
N ARG A 8 -17.50 -1.22 13.90
CA ARG A 8 -18.57 -0.78 13.01
C ARG A 8 -18.04 -0.12 11.73
N PHE A 9 -17.01 0.69 11.84
CA PHE A 9 -16.38 1.32 10.68
C PHE A 9 -15.72 0.29 9.76
N THR A 10 -15.02 -0.68 10.34
CA THR A 10 -14.39 -1.77 9.58
C THR A 10 -15.43 -2.58 8.83
N GLN A 11 -16.54 -2.90 9.48
CA GLN A 11 -17.68 -3.56 8.84
C GLN A 11 -18.27 -2.71 7.70
N HIS A 12 -18.51 -1.42 7.94
CA HIS A 12 -18.99 -0.48 6.90
C HIS A 12 -18.07 -0.44 5.68
N LEU A 13 -16.76 -0.41 5.88
CA LEU A 13 -15.80 -0.40 4.77
C LEU A 13 -15.88 -1.67 3.93
N THR A 14 -16.10 -2.81 4.58
CA THR A 14 -16.13 -4.13 3.92
C THR A 14 -17.45 -4.37 3.21
N THR A 15 -18.58 -4.13 3.90
CA THR A 15 -19.91 -4.51 3.41
C THR A 15 -20.55 -3.44 2.54
N GLU A 16 -20.57 -2.18 3.01
CA GLU A 16 -21.29 -1.11 2.31
C GLU A 16 -20.44 -0.44 1.22
N ARG A 17 -19.12 -0.34 1.41
CA ARG A 17 -18.23 0.34 0.48
C ARG A 17 -17.43 -0.58 -0.43
N GLY A 18 -17.38 -1.87 -0.14
CA GLY A 18 -16.65 -2.85 -0.94
C GLY A 18 -15.19 -2.46 -1.19
N VAL A 19 -14.52 -1.79 -0.21
CA VAL A 19 -13.12 -1.41 -0.38
C VAL A 19 -12.22 -2.64 -0.26
N SER A 20 -11.03 -2.58 -0.88
CA SER A 20 -10.10 -3.70 -0.85
C SER A 20 -9.70 -4.07 0.60
N PRO A 21 -9.44 -5.37 0.89
CA PRO A 21 -8.97 -5.81 2.21
C PRO A 21 -7.72 -5.05 2.69
N TYR A 22 -6.86 -4.64 1.74
CA TYR A 22 -5.69 -3.83 2.01
C TYR A 22 -6.05 -2.44 2.57
N THR A 23 -7.08 -1.80 2.00
CA THR A 23 -7.56 -0.49 2.48
C THR A 23 -8.18 -0.61 3.86
N VAL A 24 -8.98 -1.67 4.09
CA VAL A 24 -9.58 -1.97 5.40
C VAL A 24 -8.48 -2.11 6.44
N ARG A 25 -7.50 -2.99 6.19
CA ARG A 25 -6.36 -3.23 7.08
C ARG A 25 -5.60 -1.94 7.41
N ASN A 26 -5.26 -1.14 6.38
CA ASN A 26 -4.50 0.09 6.58
C ASN A 26 -5.28 1.11 7.40
N TYR A 27 -6.57 1.27 7.14
CA TYR A 27 -7.39 2.22 7.89
C TYR A 27 -7.60 1.78 9.33
N SER A 28 -7.86 0.49 9.57
CA SER A 28 -7.98 -0.07 10.93
C SER A 28 -6.67 0.11 11.71
N GLN A 29 -5.53 -0.16 11.09
CA GLN A 29 -4.22 0.05 11.72
C GLN A 29 -4.00 1.51 12.11
N ILE A 30 -4.26 2.45 11.20
CA ILE A 30 -4.07 3.89 11.44
C ILE A 30 -4.98 4.39 12.58
N LEU A 31 -6.23 3.95 12.62
CA LEU A 31 -7.16 4.35 13.67
C LEU A 31 -6.76 3.74 15.02
N THR A 32 -6.26 2.52 15.04
CA THR A 32 -5.68 1.89 16.23
C THR A 32 -4.42 2.64 16.71
N GLU A 33 -3.55 3.10 15.79
CA GLU A 33 -2.40 3.93 16.12
C GLU A 33 -2.83 5.26 16.77
N PHE A 34 -3.85 5.91 16.21
CA PHE A 34 -4.41 7.13 16.79
C PHE A 34 -4.99 6.88 18.18
N PHE A 35 -5.76 5.80 18.35
CA PHE A 35 -6.35 5.41 19.63
C PHE A 35 -5.28 5.22 20.71
N ARG A 36 -4.22 4.47 20.41
CA ARG A 36 -3.10 4.23 21.32
C ARG A 36 -2.35 5.52 21.65
N TRP A 37 -2.11 6.36 20.66
CA TRP A 37 -1.48 7.67 20.87
C TRP A 37 -2.33 8.53 21.81
N HIS A 38 -3.64 8.63 21.57
CA HIS A 38 -4.53 9.43 22.40
C HIS A 38 -4.55 8.91 23.86
N GLN A 39 -4.62 7.60 24.03
CA GLN A 39 -4.60 6.97 25.36
C GLN A 39 -3.26 7.26 26.09
N ALA A 40 -2.15 7.20 25.40
CA ALA A 40 -0.83 7.52 25.97
C ALA A 40 -0.67 9.00 26.32
N GLU A 41 -1.18 9.92 25.47
CA GLU A 41 -1.02 11.36 25.63
C GLU A 41 -2.02 11.96 26.67
N ARG A 42 -3.24 11.39 26.76
CA ARG A 42 -4.35 11.89 27.58
C ARG A 42 -4.70 11.01 28.77
N GLY A 43 -4.06 9.85 28.94
CA GLY A 43 -4.34 8.89 30.00
C GLY A 43 -5.66 8.14 29.85
N GLN A 44 -6.44 8.40 28.81
CA GLN A 44 -7.75 7.77 28.58
C GLN A 44 -8.01 7.49 27.09
N ALA A 45 -8.88 6.52 26.84
CA ALA A 45 -9.32 6.18 25.49
C ALA A 45 -10.05 7.37 24.82
N PRO A 46 -9.96 7.56 23.51
CA PRO A 46 -10.66 8.64 22.83
C PRO A 46 -12.18 8.42 22.87
N ILE A 47 -12.90 9.44 23.29
CA ILE A 47 -14.35 9.51 23.08
C ILE A 47 -14.56 10.22 21.75
N TRP A 48 -14.75 9.47 20.66
CA TRP A 48 -14.74 9.96 19.28
C TRP A 48 -15.65 11.17 19.02
N ARG A 49 -16.78 11.25 19.75
CA ARG A 49 -17.77 12.33 19.63
C ARG A 49 -17.30 13.64 20.28
N SER A 50 -16.44 13.57 21.28
CA SER A 50 -15.96 14.74 22.04
C SER A 50 -14.60 15.26 21.61
N LEU A 51 -13.98 14.63 20.61
CA LEU A 51 -12.70 15.09 20.09
C LEU A 51 -12.88 16.37 19.25
N HIS A 52 -12.02 17.35 19.54
CA HIS A 52 -12.01 18.64 18.87
C HIS A 52 -10.81 18.80 17.94
N ARG A 53 -10.84 19.85 17.14
CA ARG A 53 -9.77 20.16 16.18
C ARG A 53 -8.37 20.18 16.80
N ASP A 54 -8.26 20.62 18.06
CA ASP A 54 -6.97 20.75 18.73
C ASP A 54 -6.35 19.42 19.12
N ASP A 55 -7.14 18.38 19.35
CA ASP A 55 -6.64 17.01 19.54
C ASP A 55 -5.96 16.48 18.27
N PHE A 56 -6.55 16.76 17.11
CA PHE A 56 -5.94 16.40 15.83
C PHE A 56 -4.73 17.25 15.47
N ARG A 57 -4.68 18.50 15.91
CA ARG A 57 -3.47 19.33 15.82
C ARG A 57 -2.35 18.79 16.70
N ALA A 58 -2.68 18.34 17.93
CA ALA A 58 -1.71 17.69 18.82
C ALA A 58 -1.18 16.39 18.20
N TYR A 59 -2.07 15.57 17.62
CA TYR A 59 -1.66 14.38 16.89
C TYR A 59 -0.75 14.69 15.70
N LEU A 60 -1.10 15.68 14.89
CA LEU A 60 -0.25 16.14 13.78
C LEU A 60 1.14 16.55 14.24
N ARG A 61 1.25 17.30 15.35
CA ARG A 61 2.54 17.67 15.95
C ARG A 61 3.33 16.44 16.41
N SER A 62 2.66 15.42 17.00
CA SER A 62 3.33 14.19 17.44
C SER A 62 3.89 13.40 16.24
N LEU A 63 3.13 13.30 15.13
CA LEU A 63 3.61 12.68 13.90
C LEU A 63 4.82 13.43 13.28
N GLY A 64 4.83 14.76 13.40
CA GLY A 64 5.97 15.59 12.99
C GLY A 64 7.22 15.33 13.85
N ARG A 65 7.07 15.21 15.17
CA ARG A 65 8.18 14.84 16.09
C ARG A 65 8.75 13.45 15.79
N GLN A 66 7.91 12.51 15.32
CA GLN A 66 8.33 11.18 14.87
C GLN A 66 8.98 11.20 13.48
N GLN A 67 9.16 12.37 12.87
CA GLN A 67 9.76 12.54 11.54
C GLN A 67 9.08 11.73 10.43
N LEU A 68 7.78 11.49 10.53
CA LEU A 68 7.04 10.79 9.49
C LEU A 68 6.99 11.59 8.20
N SER A 69 7.08 10.88 7.08
CA SER A 69 6.97 11.52 5.75
C SER A 69 5.62 12.23 5.58
N ARG A 70 5.60 13.31 4.81
CA ARG A 70 4.36 14.06 4.49
C ARG A 70 3.27 13.16 3.90
N ALA A 71 3.67 12.17 3.09
CA ALA A 71 2.75 11.17 2.54
C ALA A 71 2.14 10.27 3.63
N ALA A 72 2.95 9.82 4.60
CA ALA A 72 2.48 9.01 5.72
C ALA A 72 1.53 9.78 6.64
N ILE A 73 1.79 11.07 6.87
CA ILE A 73 0.89 11.95 7.63
C ILE A 73 -0.44 12.10 6.88
N GLN A 74 -0.41 12.39 5.58
CA GLN A 74 -1.63 12.54 4.79
C GLN A 74 -2.47 11.26 4.74
N LEU A 75 -1.84 10.07 4.68
CA LEU A 75 -2.55 8.80 4.73
C LEU A 75 -3.30 8.62 6.06
N ARG A 76 -2.67 8.97 7.19
CA ARG A 76 -3.29 8.92 8.51
C ARG A 76 -4.50 9.84 8.62
N PHE A 77 -4.37 11.05 8.15
CA PHE A 77 -5.48 11.99 8.12
C PHE A 77 -6.57 11.63 7.10
N SER A 78 -6.23 10.93 6.02
CA SER A 78 -7.23 10.37 5.09
C SER A 78 -8.10 9.31 5.77
N ALA A 79 -7.50 8.41 6.55
CA ALA A 79 -8.24 7.42 7.33
C ALA A 79 -9.15 8.09 8.38
N LEU A 80 -8.62 9.04 9.16
CA LEU A 80 -9.40 9.81 10.15
C LEU A 80 -10.57 10.56 9.49
N ARG A 81 -10.34 11.25 8.36
CA ARG A 81 -11.40 11.94 7.62
C ARG A 81 -12.48 10.97 7.14
N THR A 82 -12.09 9.79 6.67
CA THR A 82 -13.04 8.78 6.22
C THR A 82 -13.86 8.23 7.40
N PHE A 83 -13.23 8.00 8.53
CA PHE A 83 -13.88 7.58 9.76
C PHE A 83 -14.87 8.64 10.28
N TYR A 84 -14.45 9.90 10.38
CA TYR A 84 -15.36 10.96 10.80
C TYR A 84 -16.50 11.22 9.82
N LYS A 85 -16.27 11.05 8.53
CA LYS A 85 -17.34 11.08 7.53
C LYS A 85 -18.35 9.94 7.75
N PHE A 86 -17.89 8.77 8.18
CA PHE A 86 -18.77 7.67 8.56
C PHE A 86 -19.60 8.04 9.81
N LEU A 87 -18.99 8.58 10.87
CA LEU A 87 -19.72 9.02 12.08
C LEU A 87 -20.79 10.08 11.78
N VAL A 88 -20.46 11.07 10.96
CA VAL A 88 -21.43 12.10 10.52
C VAL A 88 -22.59 11.47 9.74
N ARG A 89 -22.33 10.53 8.85
CA ARG A 89 -23.40 9.83 8.09
C ARG A 89 -24.30 8.97 8.98
N ARG A 90 -23.80 8.49 10.11
CA ARG A 90 -24.57 7.74 11.10
C ARG A 90 -25.33 8.64 12.09
N GLY A 91 -25.25 9.96 11.92
CA GLY A 91 -25.88 10.91 12.81
C GLY A 91 -25.23 11.06 14.20
N GLU A 92 -24.02 10.57 14.34
CA GLU A 92 -23.27 10.61 15.60
C GLU A 92 -22.60 11.97 15.88
N LEU A 93 -22.47 12.77 14.83
CA LEU A 93 -21.86 14.11 14.83
C LEU A 93 -22.49 14.97 13.73
N ASP A 94 -22.67 16.24 14.01
CA ASP A 94 -23.14 17.21 13.01
C ASP A 94 -22.06 17.55 11.99
N SER A 95 -20.81 17.58 12.43
CA SER A 95 -19.68 17.92 11.57
C SER A 95 -18.38 17.22 11.98
N SER A 96 -17.47 17.11 11.02
CA SER A 96 -16.18 16.45 11.22
C SER A 96 -15.12 17.40 11.77
N PRO A 97 -14.52 17.13 12.93
CA PRO A 97 -13.47 17.98 13.52
C PRO A 97 -12.16 17.98 12.72
N VAL A 98 -11.98 17.00 11.81
CA VAL A 98 -10.78 16.87 10.96
C VAL A 98 -10.93 17.48 9.57
N ARG A 99 -12.10 18.08 9.24
CA ARG A 99 -12.41 18.55 7.88
C ARG A 99 -11.43 19.59 7.37
N ASN A 100 -11.13 20.61 8.17
CA ASN A 100 -10.39 21.82 7.78
C ASN A 100 -9.00 21.91 8.43
N LEU A 101 -8.32 20.77 8.59
CA LEU A 101 -6.95 20.75 9.08
C LEU A 101 -5.96 20.96 7.93
N ASN A 102 -5.09 21.95 8.09
CA ASN A 102 -3.98 22.17 7.17
C ASN A 102 -2.91 21.13 7.40
N LEU A 103 -2.74 20.27 6.41
CA LEU A 103 -1.71 19.22 6.41
C LEU A 103 -0.51 19.67 5.57
N PRO A 104 0.70 19.17 5.87
CA PRO A 104 1.87 19.40 5.03
C PRO A 104 1.61 18.98 3.59
N LYS A 105 1.90 19.86 2.62
CA LYS A 105 1.79 19.52 1.20
C LYS A 105 2.80 18.45 0.84
N ARG A 106 2.37 17.46 0.01
CA ARG A 106 3.30 16.45 -0.52
C ARG A 106 4.32 17.11 -1.43
N GLU A 107 5.56 16.67 -1.32
CA GLU A 107 6.57 17.02 -2.32
C GLU A 107 6.21 16.30 -3.62
N GLN A 108 6.14 17.07 -4.70
CA GLN A 108 6.08 16.50 -6.04
C GLN A 108 7.52 16.20 -6.45
N ARG A 109 7.91 14.95 -6.37
CA ARG A 109 9.19 14.49 -6.88
C ARG A 109 9.00 14.01 -8.30
N LEU A 110 9.86 14.47 -9.21
CA LEU A 110 9.90 13.90 -10.54
C LEU A 110 10.24 12.40 -10.44
N PRO A 111 9.55 11.54 -11.19
CA PRO A 111 9.87 10.13 -11.25
C PRO A 111 11.33 9.95 -11.70
N ARG A 112 12.06 9.08 -11.03
CA ARG A 112 13.35 8.61 -11.55
C ARG A 112 13.08 7.53 -12.58
N PHE A 113 13.79 7.57 -13.68
CA PHE A 113 13.72 6.56 -14.73
C PHE A 113 15.08 5.88 -14.87
N LEU A 114 15.06 4.66 -15.38
CA LEU A 114 16.26 3.92 -15.75
C LEU A 114 16.60 4.22 -17.21
N THR A 115 17.88 4.29 -17.54
CA THR A 115 18.31 4.30 -18.94
C THR A 115 18.01 2.93 -19.56
N ARG A 116 18.11 2.85 -20.89
CA ARG A 116 17.92 1.57 -21.60
C ARG A 116 18.89 0.50 -21.10
N GLU A 117 20.16 0.85 -20.98
CA GLU A 117 21.24 -0.04 -20.52
C GLU A 117 20.99 -0.50 -19.08
N GLN A 118 20.49 0.39 -18.20
CA GLN A 118 20.14 0.05 -16.83
C GLN A 118 18.93 -0.88 -16.78
N MET A 119 17.97 -0.70 -17.67
CA MET A 119 16.79 -1.56 -17.75
C MET A 119 17.19 -2.97 -18.25
N GLU A 120 17.98 -3.07 -19.30
CA GLU A 120 18.51 -4.33 -19.82
C GLU A 120 19.32 -5.08 -18.73
N ALA A 121 20.17 -4.34 -17.99
CA ALA A 121 20.93 -4.91 -16.88
C ALA A 121 20.04 -5.40 -15.74
N LEU A 122 18.92 -4.71 -15.45
CA LEU A 122 17.93 -5.11 -14.44
C LEU A 122 17.20 -6.38 -14.84
N LEU A 123 16.75 -6.47 -16.09
CA LEU A 123 16.02 -7.63 -16.61
C LEU A 123 16.92 -8.89 -16.58
N GLN A 124 18.19 -8.76 -16.95
CA GLN A 124 19.14 -9.87 -16.95
C GLN A 124 19.71 -10.23 -15.57
N ALA A 125 19.45 -9.41 -14.54
CA ALA A 125 20.01 -9.61 -13.21
C ALA A 125 19.71 -10.99 -12.58
N PRO A 126 18.51 -11.57 -12.71
CA PRO A 126 18.20 -12.88 -12.14
C PRO A 126 19.05 -14.03 -12.69
N LEU A 127 19.53 -13.93 -13.93
CA LEU A 127 20.34 -14.97 -14.58
C LEU A 127 21.83 -14.89 -14.27
N ARG A 128 22.30 -13.85 -13.59
CA ARG A 128 23.70 -13.70 -13.25
C ARG A 128 24.06 -14.64 -12.09
N GLU A 129 25.06 -15.50 -12.29
CA GLU A 129 25.49 -16.54 -11.34
C GLU A 129 25.86 -16.01 -9.95
N ASN A 130 26.27 -14.76 -9.83
CA ASN A 130 26.70 -14.12 -8.59
C ASN A 130 25.69 -13.07 -8.08
N TRP A 131 24.41 -13.37 -8.09
CA TRP A 131 23.42 -12.52 -7.42
C TRP A 131 23.58 -12.62 -5.89
N SER A 132 24.59 -11.95 -5.36
CA SER A 132 24.64 -11.60 -3.94
C SER A 132 23.75 -10.37 -3.74
N GLU A 133 22.86 -10.40 -2.74
CA GLU A 133 22.05 -9.22 -2.41
C GLU A 133 22.95 -7.99 -2.29
N PRO A 134 22.68 -6.89 -3.02
CA PRO A 134 23.48 -5.68 -2.86
C PRO A 134 23.41 -5.27 -1.39
N ASN A 135 24.56 -4.97 -0.81
CA ASN A 135 24.69 -4.47 0.55
C ASN A 135 24.02 -3.09 0.60
N VAL A 136 22.71 -3.07 0.87
CA VAL A 136 21.92 -1.84 0.99
C VAL A 136 22.18 -1.29 2.38
N PRO A 137 22.89 -0.14 2.52
CA PRO A 137 23.11 0.47 3.82
C PRO A 137 21.79 0.70 4.54
N GLY A 138 21.66 0.22 5.78
CA GLY A 138 20.44 0.37 6.59
C GLY A 138 19.44 -0.80 6.51
N ARG A 139 19.67 -1.80 5.69
CA ARG A 139 18.94 -3.07 5.77
C ARG A 139 19.68 -3.96 6.75
N ALA A 140 19.32 -3.89 8.03
CA ALA A 140 19.80 -4.87 9.01
C ALA A 140 19.57 -6.27 8.42
N ALA A 141 20.62 -7.11 8.44
CA ALA A 141 20.58 -8.48 7.94
C ALA A 141 19.37 -9.18 8.54
N ARG A 142 18.28 -9.25 7.77
CA ARG A 142 17.21 -10.19 8.08
C ARG A 142 17.85 -11.55 8.02
N GLY A 143 17.92 -12.19 9.19
CA GLY A 143 18.69 -13.37 9.50
C GLY A 143 18.84 -14.34 8.32
N LYS A 144 20.04 -14.92 8.22
CA LYS A 144 20.41 -15.96 7.26
C LYS A 144 19.18 -16.79 6.94
N ARG A 145 18.73 -16.74 5.68
CA ARG A 145 17.64 -17.62 5.21
C ARG A 145 18.12 -19.04 5.49
N THR A 146 17.58 -19.60 6.56
CA THR A 146 17.86 -20.97 6.97
C THR A 146 17.55 -21.89 5.80
N GLY A 147 18.58 -22.43 5.16
CA GLY A 147 18.66 -23.75 4.55
C GLY A 147 17.55 -24.25 3.65
N ARG A 148 16.72 -23.38 3.05
CA ARG A 148 15.82 -23.85 1.98
C ARG A 148 16.66 -24.01 0.72
N PRO A 149 16.66 -25.20 0.08
CA PRO A 149 17.32 -25.37 -1.20
C PRO A 149 16.88 -24.26 -2.16
N VAL A 150 17.83 -23.63 -2.84
CA VAL A 150 17.53 -22.64 -3.88
C VAL A 150 16.83 -23.41 -4.99
N ASP A 151 15.59 -23.04 -5.29
CA ASP A 151 14.85 -23.60 -6.41
C ASP A 151 15.61 -23.30 -7.70
N PRO A 152 16.06 -24.32 -8.47
CA PRO A 152 16.79 -24.10 -9.73
C PRO A 152 16.03 -23.27 -10.75
N ALA A 153 14.69 -23.29 -10.69
CA ALA A 153 13.82 -22.51 -11.56
C ALA A 153 13.65 -21.03 -11.12
N ALA A 154 14.15 -20.67 -9.93
CA ALA A 154 13.96 -19.31 -9.40
C ALA A 154 14.50 -18.21 -10.32
N PRO A 155 15.72 -18.29 -10.89
CA PRO A 155 16.24 -17.28 -11.79
C PRO A 155 15.37 -17.07 -13.03
N VAL A 156 14.92 -18.15 -13.65
CA VAL A 156 14.06 -18.10 -14.85
C VAL A 156 12.67 -17.54 -14.52
N ARG A 157 12.09 -17.96 -13.41
CA ARG A 157 10.82 -17.40 -12.91
C ARG A 157 10.95 -15.91 -12.64
N ASP A 158 12.02 -15.46 -11.99
CA ASP A 158 12.21 -14.07 -11.61
C ASP A 158 12.48 -13.21 -12.88
N LEU A 159 13.16 -13.73 -13.88
CA LEU A 159 13.28 -13.11 -15.20
C LEU A 159 11.91 -12.95 -15.87
N ALA A 160 11.12 -14.03 -15.94
CA ALA A 160 9.78 -14.00 -16.54
C ALA A 160 8.86 -12.99 -15.85
N ILE A 161 8.96 -12.85 -14.52
CA ILE A 161 8.24 -11.83 -13.75
C ILE A 161 8.65 -10.42 -14.20
N LEU A 162 9.95 -10.14 -14.30
CA LEU A 162 10.46 -8.82 -14.67
C LEU A 162 10.09 -8.47 -16.11
N GLU A 163 10.27 -9.40 -17.04
CA GLU A 163 9.94 -9.22 -18.46
C GLU A 163 8.42 -8.98 -18.64
N THR A 164 7.58 -9.73 -17.94
CA THR A 164 6.12 -9.54 -18.00
C THR A 164 5.71 -8.16 -17.46
N ILE A 165 6.30 -7.71 -16.34
CA ILE A 165 6.02 -6.37 -15.80
C ILE A 165 6.47 -5.30 -16.77
N TYR A 166 7.66 -5.43 -17.33
CA TYR A 166 8.24 -4.46 -18.24
C TYR A 166 7.44 -4.38 -19.55
N SER A 167 7.11 -5.51 -20.14
CA SER A 167 6.38 -5.61 -21.40
C SER A 167 4.93 -5.12 -21.29
N CYS A 168 4.19 -5.60 -20.28
CA CYS A 168 2.75 -5.35 -20.16
C CYS A 168 2.38 -4.18 -19.24
N GLY A 169 3.33 -3.59 -18.51
CA GLY A 169 3.06 -2.53 -17.52
C GLY A 169 2.10 -2.98 -16.41
N LEU A 170 2.21 -4.22 -15.95
CA LEU A 170 1.33 -4.78 -14.92
C LEU A 170 1.63 -4.21 -13.54
N ARG A 171 0.57 -4.01 -12.75
CA ARG A 171 0.73 -3.82 -11.30
C ARG A 171 1.06 -5.16 -10.65
N ILE A 172 1.83 -5.15 -9.55
CA ILE A 172 2.20 -6.38 -8.85
C ILE A 172 0.98 -7.27 -8.49
N GLY A 173 -0.14 -6.67 -8.09
CA GLY A 173 -1.36 -7.44 -7.80
C GLY A 173 -2.03 -8.05 -9.03
N GLU A 174 -1.88 -7.44 -10.21
CA GLU A 174 -2.35 -7.95 -11.48
C GLU A 174 -1.48 -9.12 -11.93
N LEU A 175 -0.16 -8.97 -11.80
CA LEU A 175 0.80 -10.04 -12.08
C LEU A 175 0.57 -11.28 -11.20
N CYS A 176 0.44 -11.10 -9.88
CA CYS A 176 0.19 -12.21 -8.95
C CYS A 176 -1.14 -12.93 -9.19
N GLY A 177 -2.09 -12.25 -9.83
CA GLY A 177 -3.39 -12.84 -10.21
C GLY A 177 -3.46 -13.37 -11.63
N LEU A 178 -2.37 -13.26 -12.40
CA LEU A 178 -2.31 -13.72 -13.79
C LEU A 178 -2.34 -15.26 -13.85
N ARG A 179 -3.10 -15.80 -14.78
CA ARG A 179 -3.20 -17.23 -15.03
C ARG A 179 -2.74 -17.54 -16.44
N VAL A 180 -2.35 -18.77 -16.69
CA VAL A 180 -1.93 -19.24 -18.02
C VAL A 180 -3.04 -19.04 -19.06
N GLU A 181 -4.31 -19.25 -18.65
CA GLU A 181 -5.48 -19.07 -19.52
C GLU A 181 -5.73 -17.59 -19.90
N ASP A 182 -5.10 -16.66 -19.21
CA ASP A 182 -5.21 -15.22 -19.52
C ASP A 182 -4.21 -14.81 -20.62
N ILE A 183 -3.31 -15.71 -21.06
CA ILE A 183 -2.29 -15.46 -22.09
C ILE A 183 -2.76 -16.04 -23.42
N HIS A 184 -2.91 -15.17 -24.41
CA HIS A 184 -3.21 -15.53 -25.79
C HIS A 184 -1.90 -15.59 -26.58
N TRP A 185 -1.27 -16.78 -26.57
CA TRP A 185 0.09 -17.00 -27.09
C TRP A 185 0.26 -16.62 -28.56
N GLN A 186 -0.72 -16.97 -29.40
CA GLN A 186 -0.67 -16.69 -30.85
C GLN A 186 -0.82 -15.20 -31.17
N GLU A 187 -1.64 -14.51 -30.38
CA GLU A 187 -1.93 -13.09 -30.58
C GLU A 187 -0.97 -12.18 -29.81
N GLN A 188 -0.13 -12.77 -28.95
CA GLN A 188 0.77 -12.04 -28.04
C GLN A 188 0.03 -11.01 -27.17
N LEU A 189 -1.09 -11.43 -26.60
CA LEU A 189 -1.95 -10.60 -25.79
C LEU A 189 -2.16 -11.23 -24.40
N VAL A 190 -2.31 -10.37 -23.39
CA VAL A 190 -2.63 -10.79 -22.02
C VAL A 190 -3.89 -10.08 -21.55
N ARG A 191 -4.84 -10.86 -21.04
CA ARG A 191 -6.04 -10.36 -20.38
C ARG A 191 -5.73 -10.08 -18.90
N VAL A 192 -5.79 -8.84 -18.50
CA VAL A 192 -5.43 -8.36 -17.16
C VAL A 192 -6.67 -7.94 -16.38
N ARG A 193 -6.82 -8.49 -15.19
CA ARG A 193 -7.92 -8.15 -14.27
C ARG A 193 -7.45 -7.13 -13.22
N GLY A 194 -7.99 -5.93 -13.29
CA GLY A 194 -7.64 -4.83 -12.41
C GLY A 194 -8.60 -4.61 -11.24
N LYS A 195 -8.40 -3.51 -10.52
CA LYS A 195 -9.24 -3.09 -9.41
C LYS A 195 -10.70 -2.92 -9.85
N GLY A 196 -11.64 -3.47 -9.07
CA GLY A 196 -13.07 -3.37 -9.33
C GLY A 196 -13.56 -4.32 -10.44
N ARG A 197 -12.85 -5.43 -10.67
CA ARG A 197 -13.14 -6.44 -11.70
C ARG A 197 -13.12 -5.89 -13.14
N LYS A 198 -12.44 -4.76 -13.35
CA LYS A 198 -12.25 -4.23 -14.70
C LYS A 198 -11.19 -5.06 -15.41
N GLU A 199 -11.50 -5.50 -16.63
CA GLU A 199 -10.58 -6.22 -17.48
C GLU A 199 -10.02 -5.31 -18.57
N ARG A 200 -8.79 -5.53 -18.96
CA ARG A 200 -8.15 -4.94 -20.14
C ARG A 200 -7.26 -5.97 -20.80
N VAL A 201 -7.07 -5.83 -22.10
CA VAL A 201 -6.11 -6.62 -22.87
C VAL A 201 -4.91 -5.73 -23.15
N VAL A 202 -3.72 -6.27 -22.97
CA VAL A 202 -2.44 -5.59 -23.22
C VAL A 202 -1.53 -6.48 -24.05
N PRO A 203 -0.69 -5.93 -24.93
CA PRO A 203 0.30 -6.71 -25.64
C PRO A 203 1.38 -7.22 -24.69
N ILE A 204 1.94 -8.40 -25.02
CA ILE A 204 3.08 -8.99 -24.34
C ILE A 204 4.20 -9.18 -25.38
N GLY A 205 5.41 -8.75 -25.03
CA GLY A 205 6.58 -8.91 -25.90
C GLY A 205 7.12 -10.33 -25.88
N GLU A 206 7.73 -10.75 -26.98
CA GLU A 206 8.32 -12.06 -27.16
C GLU A 206 9.28 -12.51 -26.04
N PRO A 207 10.13 -11.63 -25.45
CA PRO A 207 11.01 -12.02 -24.34
C PRO A 207 10.27 -12.45 -23.05
N ALA A 208 8.98 -12.09 -22.93
CA ALA A 208 8.17 -12.40 -21.75
C ALA A 208 7.28 -13.64 -21.95
N LEU A 209 7.22 -14.19 -23.18
CA LEU A 209 6.54 -15.42 -23.56
C LEU A 209 7.46 -16.64 -23.49
#